data_3a598d705dbe7b68280a83f4c2382d97
#
_entry.id   3a598d705dbe7b68280a83f4c2382d97
#
_cell.length_a   1.000
_cell.length_b   1.000
_cell.length_c   1.000
_cell.angle_alpha   90.00
_cell.angle_beta   90.00
_cell.angle_gamma   90.00
#
_symmetry.space_group_name_H-M   'P 1'
#
loop_
_entity.id
_entity.type
_entity.pdbx_description
1 polymer ?
#
loop_
_entity_poly.entity_id
_entity_poly.type
_entity_poly.pdbx_seq_one_letter_code
_entity_poly.pdbx_strand_id
1 'polypeptide(L)'
;MKKLFALTLAVLMIAACFAGCGSKGTTLEDVQKAGKLTIATSPDFPPFESLGDDGSVVGIEIDIMSLICEKLGVELAIEQIDFDSVLPGVQAGKYDVGVSGISVTEKRLKNTLFTDPYCLAAQAIVVVNGSPITCKADLEGKKIAVQTGTTAETYAMENGYEVSSFTANNDAQSALLGGKVDAWVIDDLTAADMVTAYNAENPDALVILDEALTTEPYAFAFAFGSEELVEEVNGILAELLADGTIAAIFEKYEAPYTAPDEA
;
A
#
# COMPACT_ATOMS: atom_id res chain seq x y z
N MET A 1 41.89 -8.25 -43.09
CA MET A 1 41.04 -7.05 -42.85
C MET A 1 39.55 -7.39 -42.62
N LYS A 2 38.89 -8.22 -43.45
CA LYS A 2 37.43 -8.54 -43.28
C LYS A 2 37.10 -9.26 -41.95
N LYS A 3 38.00 -10.12 -41.41
CA LYS A 3 37.79 -10.85 -40.14
C LYS A 3 37.99 -9.96 -38.89
N LEU A 4 38.84 -8.92 -38.98
CA LEU A 4 39.02 -7.97 -37.87
C LEU A 4 37.78 -7.02 -37.74
N PHE A 5 37.17 -6.64 -38.87
CA PHE A 5 35.97 -5.78 -38.88
C PHE A 5 34.74 -6.52 -38.33
N ALA A 6 34.61 -7.85 -38.56
CA ALA A 6 33.54 -8.63 -38.00
C ALA A 6 33.64 -8.82 -36.50
N LEU A 7 34.88 -8.91 -35.96
CA LEU A 7 35.08 -9.07 -34.52
C LEU A 7 34.82 -7.77 -33.74
N THR A 8 35.15 -6.60 -34.31
CA THR A 8 34.84 -5.28 -33.72
C THR A 8 33.34 -4.97 -33.71
N LEU A 9 32.63 -5.38 -34.76
CA LEU A 9 31.16 -5.17 -34.82
C LEU A 9 30.43 -6.08 -33.82
N ALA A 10 30.90 -7.32 -33.59
CA ALA A 10 30.33 -8.25 -32.62
C ALA A 10 30.57 -7.77 -31.16
N VAL A 11 31.74 -7.20 -30.87
CA VAL A 11 32.05 -6.64 -29.53
C VAL A 11 31.24 -5.37 -29.26
N LEU A 12 30.97 -4.54 -30.27
CA LEU A 12 30.10 -3.37 -30.12
C LEU A 12 28.62 -3.76 -29.90
N MET A 13 28.12 -4.82 -30.52
CA MET A 13 26.76 -5.30 -30.27
C MET A 13 26.59 -5.96 -28.89
N ILE A 14 27.62 -6.60 -28.36
CA ILE A 14 27.60 -7.18 -27.00
C ILE A 14 27.66 -6.08 -25.95
N ALA A 15 28.41 -4.99 -26.18
CA ALA A 15 28.46 -3.84 -25.28
C ALA A 15 27.11 -3.07 -25.23
N ALA A 16 26.32 -3.06 -26.30
CA ALA A 16 25.00 -2.44 -26.31
C ALA A 16 23.92 -3.27 -25.55
N CYS A 17 24.15 -4.57 -25.34
CA CYS A 17 23.24 -5.43 -24.56
C CYS A 17 23.48 -5.34 -23.05
N PHE A 18 24.56 -4.70 -22.59
CA PHE A 18 24.85 -4.42 -21.19
C PHE A 18 24.51 -2.99 -20.75
N ALA A 19 23.92 -2.17 -21.61
CA ALA A 19 23.26 -0.93 -21.20
C ALA A 19 21.99 -1.35 -20.41
N GLY A 20 22.15 -1.42 -19.07
CA GLY A 20 21.27 -2.06 -18.13
C GLY A 20 19.79 -1.76 -18.33
N CYS A 21 19.00 -2.78 -18.33
CA CYS A 21 17.61 -2.72 -17.87
C CYS A 21 17.61 -2.54 -16.33
N GLY A 22 18.12 -1.43 -15.84
CA GLY A 22 17.64 -0.85 -14.59
C GLY A 22 16.36 -0.10 -14.97
N SER A 23 15.22 -0.44 -14.38
CA SER A 23 14.04 0.39 -14.53
C SER A 23 14.44 1.79 -14.12
N LYS A 24 14.37 2.74 -15.05
CA LYS A 24 14.60 4.14 -14.75
C LYS A 24 13.33 4.62 -14.08
N GLY A 25 13.42 5.11 -12.84
CA GLY A 25 12.29 5.74 -12.17
C GLY A 25 11.72 6.88 -13.01
N THR A 26 10.46 7.20 -12.79
CA THR A 26 9.77 8.31 -13.45
C THR A 26 10.27 9.62 -12.84
N THR A 27 10.69 10.56 -13.69
CA THR A 27 11.12 11.90 -13.25
C THR A 27 9.95 12.88 -13.22
N LEU A 28 10.11 14.00 -12.51
CA LEU A 28 9.13 15.09 -12.51
C LEU A 28 8.89 15.61 -13.95
N GLU A 29 9.94 15.74 -14.77
CA GLU A 29 9.83 16.13 -16.17
C GLU A 29 9.02 15.13 -16.99
N ASP A 30 9.21 13.81 -16.77
CA ASP A 30 8.45 12.76 -17.46
C ASP A 30 6.94 12.88 -17.15
N VAL A 31 6.56 13.09 -15.88
CA VAL A 31 5.18 13.30 -15.44
C VAL A 31 4.57 14.55 -16.05
N GLN A 32 5.27 15.67 -15.96
CA GLN A 32 4.82 16.95 -16.53
C GLN A 32 4.65 16.87 -18.05
N LYS A 33 5.57 16.20 -18.75
CA LYS A 33 5.50 16.01 -20.19
C LYS A 33 4.37 15.06 -20.61
N ALA A 34 4.12 14.02 -19.81
CA ALA A 34 3.00 13.10 -20.01
C ALA A 34 1.65 13.78 -19.70
N GLY A 35 1.64 14.82 -18.87
CA GLY A 35 0.43 15.50 -18.39
C GLY A 35 -0.37 14.67 -17.41
N LYS A 36 0.18 13.58 -16.89
CA LYS A 36 -0.49 12.68 -15.93
C LYS A 36 0.51 11.99 -15.00
N LEU A 37 0.04 11.66 -13.80
CA LEU A 37 0.71 10.77 -12.84
C LEU A 37 -0.11 9.49 -12.73
N THR A 38 0.50 8.34 -13.00
CA THR A 38 -0.18 7.03 -12.96
C THR A 38 0.12 6.33 -11.64
N ILE A 39 -0.91 6.11 -10.83
CA ILE A 39 -0.81 5.37 -9.59
C ILE A 39 -1.28 3.92 -9.76
N ALA A 40 -0.69 3.01 -8.98
CA ALA A 40 -1.16 1.64 -8.81
C ALA A 40 -1.75 1.47 -7.41
N THR A 41 -2.96 0.91 -7.32
CA THR A 41 -3.69 0.73 -6.06
C THR A 41 -4.50 -0.56 -6.06
N SER A 42 -4.74 -1.14 -4.86
CA SER A 42 -5.62 -2.28 -4.62
C SER A 42 -6.87 -1.80 -3.89
N PRO A 43 -7.99 -1.52 -4.61
CA PRO A 43 -9.15 -0.84 -4.04
C PRO A 43 -10.07 -1.78 -3.23
N ASP A 44 -9.48 -2.51 -2.28
CA ASP A 44 -10.12 -3.38 -1.28
C ASP A 44 -9.66 -3.04 0.16
N PHE A 45 -9.24 -1.78 0.36
CA PHE A 45 -8.62 -1.32 1.60
C PHE A 45 -9.26 0.01 2.10
N PRO A 46 -10.60 0.02 2.40
CA PRO A 46 -11.25 1.20 2.96
C PRO A 46 -10.68 1.54 4.35
N PRO A 47 -10.65 2.81 4.75
CA PRO A 47 -11.10 4.00 4.04
C PRO A 47 -10.03 4.61 3.10
N PHE A 48 -8.86 3.95 2.92
CA PHE A 48 -7.74 4.48 2.12
C PHE A 48 -8.05 4.44 0.63
N GLU A 49 -8.48 3.27 0.11
CA GLU A 49 -8.94 3.07 -1.25
C GLU A 49 -10.00 1.97 -1.34
N SER A 50 -11.08 2.25 -2.03
CA SER A 50 -12.17 1.31 -2.28
C SER A 50 -12.92 1.65 -3.56
N LEU A 51 -13.75 0.73 -4.03
CA LEU A 51 -14.63 1.00 -5.16
C LEU A 51 -15.88 1.73 -4.69
N GLY A 52 -16.14 2.89 -5.27
CA GLY A 52 -17.41 3.61 -5.12
C GLY A 52 -18.55 2.91 -5.88
N ASP A 53 -19.77 3.37 -5.64
CA ASP A 53 -20.98 2.81 -6.26
C ASP A 53 -20.98 2.87 -7.80
N ASP A 54 -20.27 3.83 -8.37
CA ASP A 54 -20.12 4.02 -9.81
C ASP A 54 -18.93 3.26 -10.41
N GLY A 55 -18.18 2.52 -9.57
CA GLY A 55 -16.98 1.78 -9.94
C GLY A 55 -15.70 2.63 -10.00
N SER A 56 -15.77 3.91 -9.64
CA SER A 56 -14.57 4.73 -9.45
C SER A 56 -13.82 4.31 -8.19
N VAL A 57 -12.51 4.54 -8.16
CA VAL A 57 -11.73 4.36 -6.93
C VAL A 57 -11.83 5.64 -6.11
N VAL A 58 -12.19 5.49 -4.83
CA VAL A 58 -12.36 6.57 -3.86
C VAL A 58 -11.63 6.23 -2.56
N GLY A 59 -11.33 7.22 -1.74
CA GLY A 59 -10.72 7.00 -0.44
C GLY A 59 -9.75 8.12 -0.06
N ILE A 60 -9.20 7.99 1.15
CA ILE A 60 -8.25 8.95 1.73
C ILE A 60 -7.06 9.20 0.81
N GLU A 61 -6.40 8.13 0.37
CA GLU A 61 -5.21 8.23 -0.48
C GLU A 61 -5.53 8.78 -1.87
N ILE A 62 -6.72 8.49 -2.39
CA ILE A 62 -7.16 9.00 -3.69
C ILE A 62 -7.40 10.51 -3.62
N ASP A 63 -8.00 11.00 -2.53
CA ASP A 63 -8.17 12.44 -2.31
C ASP A 63 -6.82 13.15 -2.14
N ILE A 64 -5.88 12.57 -1.37
CA ILE A 64 -4.52 13.13 -1.20
C ILE A 64 -3.80 13.18 -2.55
N MET A 65 -3.81 12.08 -3.32
CA MET A 65 -3.15 12.03 -4.63
C MET A 65 -3.79 12.98 -5.64
N SER A 66 -5.12 13.18 -5.56
CA SER A 66 -5.82 14.17 -6.41
C SER A 66 -5.32 15.59 -6.15
N LEU A 67 -5.14 15.98 -4.88
CA LEU A 67 -4.58 17.28 -4.51
C LEU A 67 -3.11 17.42 -4.93
N ILE A 68 -2.32 16.36 -4.78
CA ILE A 68 -0.93 16.32 -5.25
C ILE A 68 -0.88 16.55 -6.77
N CYS A 69 -1.70 15.82 -7.54
CA CYS A 69 -1.78 15.98 -8.99
C CYS A 69 -2.24 17.39 -9.41
N GLU A 70 -3.22 17.98 -8.70
CA GLU A 70 -3.68 19.35 -8.92
C GLU A 70 -2.51 20.36 -8.75
N LYS A 71 -1.74 20.23 -7.66
CA LYS A 71 -0.57 21.08 -7.39
C LYS A 71 0.56 20.86 -8.40
N LEU A 72 0.77 19.64 -8.89
CA LEU A 72 1.73 19.34 -9.96
C LEU A 72 1.25 19.80 -11.36
N GLY A 73 -0.04 20.13 -11.50
CA GLY A 73 -0.65 20.54 -12.77
C GLY A 73 -0.82 19.38 -13.76
N VAL A 74 -1.07 18.17 -13.29
CA VAL A 74 -1.22 16.95 -14.09
C VAL A 74 -2.51 16.20 -13.73
N GLU A 75 -2.95 15.27 -14.59
CA GLU A 75 -4.10 14.41 -14.33
C GLU A 75 -3.68 13.21 -13.46
N LEU A 76 -4.57 12.78 -12.54
CA LEU A 76 -4.43 11.53 -11.80
C LEU A 76 -4.95 10.38 -12.67
N ALA A 77 -4.10 9.40 -13.00
CA ALA A 77 -4.48 8.16 -13.66
C ALA A 77 -4.38 6.99 -12.66
N ILE A 78 -5.46 6.22 -12.51
CA ILE A 78 -5.55 5.15 -11.51
C ILE A 78 -5.57 3.79 -12.20
N GLU A 79 -4.62 2.92 -11.84
CA GLU A 79 -4.56 1.53 -12.26
C GLU A 79 -4.86 0.60 -11.08
N GLN A 80 -5.95 -0.17 -11.21
CA GLN A 80 -6.39 -1.12 -10.19
C GLN A 80 -5.67 -2.44 -10.37
N ILE A 81 -5.00 -2.91 -9.34
CA ILE A 81 -4.24 -4.19 -9.36
C ILE A 81 -4.27 -4.83 -7.97
N ASP A 82 -3.86 -6.09 -7.87
CA ASP A 82 -3.70 -6.77 -6.59
C ASP A 82 -2.54 -6.16 -5.79
N PHE A 83 -2.68 -6.10 -4.46
CA PHE A 83 -1.72 -5.43 -3.56
C PHE A 83 -0.28 -5.93 -3.74
N ASP A 84 -0.08 -7.26 -3.83
CA ASP A 84 1.24 -7.89 -3.99
C ASP A 84 1.94 -7.52 -5.30
N SER A 85 1.20 -6.97 -6.26
CA SER A 85 1.70 -6.50 -7.56
C SER A 85 2.02 -5.00 -7.58
N VAL A 86 1.61 -4.21 -6.56
CA VAL A 86 1.82 -2.75 -6.53
C VAL A 86 3.30 -2.40 -6.53
N LEU A 87 4.04 -2.81 -5.50
CA LEU A 87 5.48 -2.49 -5.40
C LEU A 87 6.30 -3.09 -6.55
N PRO A 88 6.11 -4.35 -6.97
CA PRO A 88 6.79 -4.88 -8.16
C PRO A 88 6.50 -4.09 -9.44
N GLY A 89 5.26 -3.62 -9.62
CA GLY A 89 4.87 -2.80 -10.77
C GLY A 89 5.56 -1.45 -10.80
N VAL A 90 5.64 -0.78 -9.65
CA VAL A 90 6.37 0.50 -9.47
C VAL A 90 7.86 0.29 -9.71
N GLN A 91 8.48 -0.71 -9.09
CA GLN A 91 9.91 -1.03 -9.24
C GLN A 91 10.28 -1.35 -10.70
N ALA A 92 9.35 -1.93 -11.46
CA ALA A 92 9.52 -2.20 -12.88
C ALA A 92 9.28 -0.96 -13.78
N GLY A 93 8.88 0.19 -13.20
CA GLY A 93 8.55 1.40 -13.96
C GLY A 93 7.26 1.29 -14.79
N LYS A 94 6.36 0.38 -14.40
CA LYS A 94 5.06 0.23 -15.06
C LYS A 94 4.07 1.29 -14.60
N TYR A 95 4.20 1.72 -13.35
CA TYR A 95 3.43 2.76 -12.69
C TYR A 95 4.39 3.77 -12.08
N ASP A 96 3.97 5.02 -11.96
CA ASP A 96 4.80 6.08 -11.41
C ASP A 96 4.86 6.02 -9.88
N VAL A 97 3.72 5.69 -9.25
CA VAL A 97 3.56 5.69 -7.78
C VAL A 97 2.74 4.48 -7.33
N GLY A 98 3.13 3.86 -6.23
CA GLY A 98 2.33 2.91 -5.46
C GLY A 98 1.56 3.64 -4.37
N VAL A 99 0.24 3.46 -4.36
CA VAL A 99 -0.72 4.12 -3.46
C VAL A 99 -1.71 3.07 -2.98
N SER A 100 -1.48 2.48 -1.81
CA SER A 100 -2.29 1.36 -1.31
C SER A 100 -2.01 1.04 0.16
N GLY A 101 -2.12 2.01 1.05
CA GLY A 101 -1.84 1.84 2.47
C GLY A 101 -0.44 1.24 2.72
N ILE A 102 0.58 1.73 2.03
CA ILE A 102 1.88 1.05 1.99
C ILE A 102 2.74 1.45 3.18
N SER A 103 2.94 0.53 4.11
CA SER A 103 3.85 0.70 5.25
C SER A 103 5.30 0.82 4.79
N VAL A 104 6.02 1.79 5.33
CA VAL A 104 7.48 1.91 5.17
C VAL A 104 8.17 0.88 6.05
N THR A 105 8.96 -0.01 5.43
CA THR A 105 9.73 -1.03 6.14
C THR A 105 11.17 -1.08 5.64
N GLU A 106 12.12 -1.51 6.49
CA GLU A 106 13.52 -1.70 6.07
C GLU A 106 13.67 -2.63 4.86
N LYS A 107 12.78 -3.61 4.73
CA LYS A 107 12.78 -4.55 3.60
C LYS A 107 12.38 -3.83 2.31
N ARG A 108 11.33 -3.00 2.36
CA ARG A 108 10.81 -2.26 1.21
C ARG A 108 11.76 -1.14 0.78
N LEU A 109 12.38 -0.43 1.72
CA LEU A 109 13.37 0.62 1.48
C LEU A 109 14.61 0.15 0.70
N LYS A 110 14.90 -1.15 0.67
CA LYS A 110 16.04 -1.69 -0.10
C LYS A 110 15.83 -1.61 -1.62
N ASN A 111 14.60 -1.53 -2.07
CA ASN A 111 14.25 -1.61 -3.49
C ASN A 111 13.24 -0.54 -3.93
N THR A 112 12.84 0.37 -3.02
CA THR A 112 11.76 1.33 -3.25
C THR A 112 12.08 2.63 -2.53
N LEU A 113 11.84 3.77 -3.17
CA LEU A 113 11.80 5.08 -2.53
C LEU A 113 10.42 5.29 -1.93
N PHE A 114 10.36 6.06 -0.87
CA PHE A 114 9.12 6.47 -0.25
C PHE A 114 9.10 7.98 -0.05
N THR A 115 7.90 8.56 -0.04
CA THR A 115 7.70 9.91 0.50
C THR A 115 7.95 9.91 2.01
N ASP A 116 7.92 11.11 2.60
CA ASP A 116 7.68 11.23 4.02
C ASP A 116 6.32 10.62 4.37
N PRO A 117 6.15 10.02 5.56
CA PRO A 117 4.88 9.45 5.97
C PRO A 117 3.78 10.51 6.07
N TYR A 118 2.54 10.14 5.72
CA TYR A 118 1.38 11.03 5.88
C TYR A 118 0.47 10.63 7.05
N CYS A 119 0.55 9.38 7.55
CA CYS A 119 -0.13 8.95 8.78
C CYS A 119 0.58 7.74 9.40
N LEU A 120 0.15 7.37 10.63
CA LEU A 120 0.49 6.11 11.29
C LEU A 120 -0.73 5.21 11.31
N ALA A 121 -0.50 3.92 11.08
CA ALA A 121 -1.44 2.81 11.21
C ALA A 121 -0.84 1.72 12.11
N ALA A 122 -1.60 0.70 12.42
CA ALA A 122 -1.17 -0.44 13.21
C ALA A 122 -1.82 -1.73 12.70
N GLN A 123 -1.18 -2.89 12.91
CA GLN A 123 -1.84 -4.17 12.65
C GLN A 123 -2.78 -4.51 13.81
N ALA A 124 -4.02 -4.87 13.46
CA ALA A 124 -5.08 -5.28 14.38
C ALA A 124 -5.41 -6.76 14.21
N ILE A 125 -6.05 -7.34 15.23
CA ILE A 125 -6.55 -8.70 15.23
C ILE A 125 -8.08 -8.66 15.17
N VAL A 126 -8.66 -9.27 14.12
CA VAL A 126 -10.10 -9.42 13.97
C VAL A 126 -10.48 -10.89 14.22
N VAL A 127 -11.51 -11.10 15.03
CA VAL A 127 -12.04 -12.42 15.35
C VAL A 127 -13.56 -12.45 15.23
N VAL A 128 -14.16 -13.63 15.12
CA VAL A 128 -15.62 -13.77 15.27
C VAL A 128 -16.00 -13.58 16.73
N ASN A 129 -17.17 -13.01 16.98
CA ASN A 129 -17.69 -12.84 18.33
C ASN A 129 -17.80 -14.20 19.06
N GLY A 130 -17.36 -14.22 20.32
CA GLY A 130 -17.29 -15.46 21.11
C GLY A 130 -16.07 -16.32 20.81
N SER A 131 -15.11 -15.85 19.99
CA SER A 131 -13.81 -16.49 19.81
C SER A 131 -13.08 -16.66 21.15
N PRO A 132 -12.34 -17.76 21.35
CA PRO A 132 -11.47 -17.92 22.51
C PRO A 132 -10.19 -17.05 22.43
N ILE A 133 -9.92 -16.43 21.29
CA ILE A 133 -8.79 -15.52 21.09
C ILE A 133 -9.20 -14.14 21.62
N THR A 134 -8.47 -13.65 22.62
CA THR A 134 -8.75 -12.38 23.32
C THR A 134 -7.56 -11.43 23.32
N CYS A 135 -6.37 -11.93 22.98
CA CYS A 135 -5.14 -11.13 22.87
C CYS A 135 -4.15 -11.81 21.92
N LYS A 136 -3.04 -11.11 21.63
CA LYS A 136 -1.94 -11.60 20.79
C LYS A 136 -1.41 -12.97 21.22
N ALA A 137 -1.29 -13.22 22.52
CA ALA A 137 -0.74 -14.46 23.03
C ALA A 137 -1.59 -15.70 22.66
N ASP A 138 -2.89 -15.52 22.43
CA ASP A 138 -3.81 -16.58 22.03
C ASP A 138 -3.66 -16.99 20.56
N LEU A 139 -2.87 -16.24 19.75
CA LEU A 139 -2.62 -16.55 18.35
C LEU A 139 -1.66 -17.72 18.13
N GLU A 140 -0.93 -18.15 19.19
CA GLU A 140 -0.01 -19.31 19.09
C GLU A 140 -0.77 -20.57 18.66
N GLY A 141 -0.31 -21.23 17.60
CA GLY A 141 -0.93 -22.44 17.03
C GLY A 141 -2.27 -22.19 16.34
N LYS A 142 -2.63 -20.92 16.08
CA LYS A 142 -3.85 -20.55 15.36
C LYS A 142 -3.55 -20.30 13.88
N LYS A 143 -4.59 -20.46 13.09
CA LYS A 143 -4.57 -20.19 11.67
C LYS A 143 -5.04 -18.76 11.39
N ILE A 144 -4.15 -17.95 10.80
CA ILE A 144 -4.34 -16.52 10.62
C ILE A 144 -4.56 -16.22 9.14
N ALA A 145 -5.66 -15.53 8.83
CA ALA A 145 -5.87 -14.93 7.51
C ALA A 145 -5.10 -13.61 7.41
N VAL A 146 -4.51 -13.37 6.26
CA VAL A 146 -3.81 -12.12 5.90
C VAL A 146 -3.97 -11.85 4.40
N GLN A 147 -3.78 -10.60 3.96
CA GLN A 147 -3.60 -10.33 2.54
C GLN A 147 -2.16 -10.60 2.12
N THR A 148 -1.98 -11.17 0.92
CA THR A 148 -0.66 -11.52 0.34
C THR A 148 0.20 -10.26 0.12
N GLY A 149 1.48 -10.34 0.51
CA GLY A 149 2.47 -9.26 0.29
C GLY A 149 2.44 -8.14 1.34
N THR A 150 1.57 -8.25 2.37
CA THR A 150 1.42 -7.24 3.42
C THR A 150 2.45 -7.39 4.55
N THR A 151 2.51 -6.37 5.40
CA THR A 151 3.21 -6.42 6.69
C THR A 151 2.54 -7.39 7.65
N ALA A 152 1.20 -7.54 7.59
CA ALA A 152 0.44 -8.55 8.32
C ALA A 152 0.92 -9.98 8.01
N GLU A 153 1.10 -10.31 6.72
CA GLU A 153 1.63 -11.61 6.29
C GLU A 153 3.05 -11.83 6.82
N THR A 154 3.92 -10.82 6.66
CA THR A 154 5.30 -10.89 7.17
C THR A 154 5.32 -11.10 8.69
N TYR A 155 4.52 -10.32 9.43
CA TYR A 155 4.39 -10.42 10.87
C TYR A 155 3.92 -11.82 11.31
N ALA A 156 2.87 -12.34 10.69
CA ALA A 156 2.33 -13.65 11.02
C ALA A 156 3.34 -14.78 10.77
N MET A 157 4.08 -14.72 9.65
CA MET A 157 5.14 -15.68 9.33
C MET A 157 6.32 -15.62 10.31
N GLU A 158 6.78 -14.41 10.65
CA GLU A 158 7.92 -14.21 11.56
C GLU A 158 7.60 -14.64 12.99
N ASN A 159 6.33 -14.59 13.41
CA ASN A 159 5.87 -15.08 14.70
C ASN A 159 5.53 -16.59 14.68
N GLY A 160 5.69 -17.27 13.53
CA GLY A 160 5.50 -18.71 13.42
C GLY A 160 4.03 -19.17 13.45
N TYR A 161 3.10 -18.28 13.10
CA TYR A 161 1.68 -18.65 13.01
C TYR A 161 1.39 -19.48 11.75
N GLU A 162 0.31 -20.25 11.75
CA GLU A 162 -0.18 -20.90 10.54
C GLU A 162 -0.89 -19.85 9.65
N VAL A 163 -0.25 -19.46 8.54
CA VAL A 163 -0.74 -18.37 7.67
C VAL A 163 -1.59 -18.90 6.53
N SER A 164 -2.72 -18.26 6.29
CA SER A 164 -3.52 -18.37 5.08
C SER A 164 -3.56 -17.02 4.38
N SER A 165 -2.85 -16.90 3.26
CA SER A 165 -2.76 -15.67 2.48
C SER A 165 -3.86 -15.63 1.42
N PHE A 166 -4.48 -14.47 1.27
CA PHE A 166 -5.55 -14.19 0.31
C PHE A 166 -5.14 -12.99 -0.57
N THR A 167 -5.57 -12.99 -1.81
CA THR A 167 -5.32 -11.88 -2.72
C THR A 167 -6.07 -10.62 -2.28
N ALA A 168 -7.32 -10.79 -1.83
CA ALA A 168 -8.18 -9.69 -1.40
C ALA A 168 -8.57 -9.80 0.08
N ASN A 169 -8.73 -8.65 0.76
CA ASN A 169 -9.15 -8.55 2.16
C ASN A 169 -10.57 -9.12 2.38
N ASN A 170 -11.48 -8.95 1.42
CA ASN A 170 -12.83 -9.53 1.47
C ASN A 170 -12.81 -11.06 1.52
N ASP A 171 -11.84 -11.71 0.86
CA ASP A 171 -11.66 -13.17 0.90
C ASP A 171 -11.11 -13.61 2.26
N ALA A 172 -10.18 -12.85 2.85
CA ALA A 172 -9.66 -13.09 4.20
C ALA A 172 -10.79 -12.97 5.25
N GLN A 173 -11.61 -11.91 5.19
CA GLN A 173 -12.78 -11.72 6.03
C GLN A 173 -13.79 -12.89 5.87
N SER A 174 -14.07 -13.30 4.63
CA SER A 174 -14.98 -14.42 4.33
C SER A 174 -14.44 -15.75 4.87
N ALA A 175 -13.12 -15.96 4.86
CA ALA A 175 -12.51 -17.15 5.43
C ALA A 175 -12.65 -17.19 6.97
N LEU A 176 -12.52 -16.04 7.65
CA LEU A 176 -12.76 -15.92 9.09
C LEU A 176 -14.23 -16.24 9.43
N LEU A 177 -15.17 -15.59 8.74
CA LEU A 177 -16.60 -15.80 8.94
C LEU A 177 -17.02 -17.26 8.65
N GLY A 178 -16.38 -17.91 7.68
CA GLY A 178 -16.60 -19.31 7.33
C GLY A 178 -15.91 -20.31 8.25
N GLY A 179 -15.19 -19.86 9.28
CA GLY A 179 -14.46 -20.74 10.24
C GLY A 179 -13.30 -21.50 9.59
N LYS A 180 -12.75 -21.02 8.48
CA LYS A 180 -11.58 -21.63 7.82
C LYS A 180 -10.26 -21.18 8.43
N VAL A 181 -10.28 -20.08 9.15
CA VAL A 181 -9.19 -19.48 9.93
C VAL A 181 -9.72 -19.07 11.30
N ASP A 182 -8.84 -18.87 12.26
CA ASP A 182 -9.19 -18.54 13.65
C ASP A 182 -9.22 -17.03 13.91
N ALA A 183 -8.39 -16.27 13.19
CA ALA A 183 -8.31 -14.81 13.25
C ALA A 183 -7.91 -14.23 11.88
N TRP A 184 -8.13 -12.94 11.70
CA TRP A 184 -7.66 -12.16 10.56
C TRP A 184 -6.81 -11.00 11.08
N VAL A 185 -5.61 -10.84 10.53
CA VAL A 185 -4.72 -9.71 10.84
C VAL A 185 -4.72 -8.77 9.65
N ILE A 186 -5.04 -7.52 9.92
CA ILE A 186 -5.16 -6.44 8.96
C ILE A 186 -4.94 -5.11 9.69
N ASP A 187 -4.68 -4.05 8.94
CA ASP A 187 -4.48 -2.71 9.47
C ASP A 187 -5.74 -2.17 10.17
N ASP A 188 -5.54 -1.49 11.27
CA ASP A 188 -6.56 -1.10 12.25
C ASP A 188 -7.70 -0.25 11.67
N LEU A 189 -7.38 0.76 10.83
CA LEU A 189 -8.39 1.62 10.22
C LEU A 189 -9.26 0.85 9.22
N THR A 190 -8.63 -0.03 8.43
CA THR A 190 -9.37 -0.89 7.49
C THR A 190 -10.15 -1.96 8.23
N ALA A 191 -9.62 -2.53 9.30
CA ALA A 191 -10.37 -3.41 10.18
C ALA A 191 -11.61 -2.71 10.73
N ALA A 192 -11.47 -1.47 11.23
CA ALA A 192 -12.59 -0.69 11.78
C ALA A 192 -13.69 -0.44 10.75
N ASP A 193 -13.32 -0.04 9.52
CA ASP A 193 -14.28 0.20 8.43
C ASP A 193 -14.98 -1.09 8.03
N MET A 194 -14.25 -2.15 7.65
CA MET A 194 -14.81 -3.41 7.18
C MET A 194 -15.64 -4.14 8.24
N VAL A 195 -15.21 -4.12 9.51
CA VAL A 195 -15.97 -4.71 10.62
C VAL A 195 -17.24 -3.92 10.89
N THR A 196 -17.18 -2.60 10.87
CA THR A 196 -18.36 -1.73 11.05
C THR A 196 -19.37 -1.98 9.94
N ALA A 197 -18.93 -1.98 8.68
CA ALA A 197 -19.80 -2.25 7.54
C ALA A 197 -20.46 -3.63 7.61
N TYR A 198 -19.71 -4.68 7.96
CA TYR A 198 -20.26 -6.02 8.10
C TYR A 198 -21.23 -6.14 9.28
N ASN A 199 -20.88 -5.57 10.43
CA ASN A 199 -21.70 -5.64 11.65
C ASN A 199 -23.00 -4.80 11.54
N ALA A 200 -23.07 -3.84 10.63
CA ALA A 200 -24.30 -3.09 10.37
C ALA A 200 -25.45 -4.01 9.92
N GLU A 201 -25.13 -5.05 9.14
CA GLU A 201 -26.10 -6.04 8.66
C GLU A 201 -26.12 -7.32 9.53
N ASN A 202 -25.04 -7.60 10.26
CA ASN A 202 -24.83 -8.78 11.08
C ASN A 202 -24.37 -8.38 12.49
N PRO A 203 -25.27 -7.93 13.37
CA PRO A 203 -24.91 -7.33 14.66
C PRO A 203 -23.94 -8.19 15.47
N ASP A 204 -22.84 -7.56 15.89
CA ASP A 204 -21.80 -8.15 16.75
C ASP A 204 -21.12 -9.41 16.17
N ALA A 205 -21.13 -9.62 14.85
CA ALA A 205 -20.53 -10.83 14.25
C ALA A 205 -19.01 -10.86 14.33
N LEU A 206 -18.35 -9.71 14.13
CA LEU A 206 -16.89 -9.54 14.18
C LEU A 206 -16.49 -8.60 15.31
N VAL A 207 -15.32 -8.84 15.89
CA VAL A 207 -14.72 -8.07 16.97
C VAL A 207 -13.26 -7.77 16.64
N ILE A 208 -12.86 -6.52 16.77
CA ILE A 208 -11.46 -6.09 16.73
C ILE A 208 -10.93 -6.13 18.17
N LEU A 209 -9.78 -6.78 18.39
CA LEU A 209 -9.17 -6.82 19.72
C LEU A 209 -8.45 -5.48 20.00
N ASP A 210 -8.44 -5.07 21.27
CA ASP A 210 -7.87 -3.77 21.69
C ASP A 210 -6.33 -3.70 21.55
N GLU A 211 -5.66 -4.85 21.38
CA GLU A 211 -4.19 -4.93 21.32
C GLU A 211 -3.71 -4.72 19.89
N ALA A 212 -3.00 -3.61 19.62
CA ALA A 212 -2.28 -3.39 18.38
C ALA A 212 -1.00 -4.24 18.32
N LEU A 213 -0.70 -4.81 17.15
CA LEU A 213 0.46 -5.68 16.96
C LEU A 213 1.73 -4.92 16.55
N THR A 214 1.56 -3.81 15.83
CA THR A 214 2.64 -3.00 15.25
C THR A 214 2.29 -1.51 15.32
N THR A 215 3.24 -0.66 14.92
CA THR A 215 3.01 0.74 14.50
C THR A 215 3.69 0.92 13.16
N GLU A 216 2.96 1.41 12.17
CA GLU A 216 3.39 1.41 10.78
C GLU A 216 3.18 2.79 10.14
N PRO A 217 4.27 3.48 9.71
CA PRO A 217 4.14 4.70 8.94
C PRO A 217 3.71 4.38 7.50
N TYR A 218 2.67 5.04 6.99
CA TYR A 218 2.23 4.94 5.60
C TYR A 218 2.81 6.04 4.75
N ALA A 219 3.29 5.66 3.56
CA ALA A 219 3.87 6.59 2.59
C ALA A 219 3.64 6.11 1.14
N PHE A 220 3.75 7.01 0.19
CA PHE A 220 3.67 6.69 -1.23
C PHE A 220 4.99 6.13 -1.74
N ALA A 221 4.91 5.10 -2.58
CA ALA A 221 6.06 4.32 -3.03
C ALA A 221 6.46 4.66 -4.46
N PHE A 222 7.77 4.84 -4.71
CA PHE A 222 8.34 5.19 -5.99
C PHE A 222 9.50 4.27 -6.37
N ALA A 223 9.80 4.15 -7.67
CA ALA A 223 10.99 3.45 -8.13
C ALA A 223 12.27 4.26 -7.84
N PHE A 224 13.40 3.59 -7.66
CA PHE A 224 14.70 4.26 -7.66
C PHE A 224 14.91 5.02 -8.99
N GLY A 225 15.44 6.23 -8.90
CA GLY A 225 15.58 7.16 -10.02
C GLY A 225 14.44 8.18 -10.12
N SER A 226 13.50 8.17 -9.16
CA SER A 226 12.39 9.16 -9.03
C SER A 226 12.65 10.18 -7.92
N GLU A 227 13.90 10.36 -7.46
CA GLU A 227 14.25 11.16 -6.28
C GLU A 227 13.71 12.60 -6.38
N GLU A 228 13.82 13.24 -7.55
CA GLU A 228 13.31 14.60 -7.78
C GLU A 228 11.77 14.67 -7.66
N LEU A 229 11.06 13.66 -8.19
CA LEU A 229 9.60 13.59 -8.08
C LEU A 229 9.17 13.35 -6.63
N VAL A 230 9.88 12.51 -5.88
CA VAL A 230 9.64 12.28 -4.45
C VAL A 230 9.85 13.57 -3.65
N GLU A 231 10.91 14.35 -3.93
CA GLU A 231 11.17 15.62 -3.25
C GLU A 231 10.04 16.63 -3.49
N GLU A 232 9.56 16.73 -4.73
CA GLU A 232 8.43 17.62 -5.07
C GLU A 232 7.15 17.18 -4.37
N VAL A 233 6.83 15.87 -4.38
CA VAL A 233 5.67 15.31 -3.68
C VAL A 233 5.78 15.53 -2.17
N ASN A 234 6.96 15.37 -1.57
CA ASN A 234 7.19 15.65 -0.15
C ASN A 234 6.95 17.13 0.18
N GLY A 235 7.38 18.05 -0.69
CA GLY A 235 7.07 19.47 -0.51
C GLY A 235 5.57 19.73 -0.43
N ILE A 236 4.81 19.11 -1.34
CA ILE A 236 3.34 19.22 -1.36
C ILE A 236 2.72 18.57 -0.12
N LEU A 237 3.16 17.36 0.25
CA LEU A 237 2.68 16.66 1.46
C LEU A 237 2.91 17.49 2.71
N ALA A 238 4.09 18.09 2.86
CA ALA A 238 4.41 18.95 4.01
C ALA A 238 3.46 20.16 4.11
N GLU A 239 3.07 20.77 2.99
CA GLU A 239 2.04 21.81 2.97
C GLU A 239 0.69 21.31 3.44
N LEU A 240 0.21 20.16 2.88
CA LEU A 240 -1.08 19.56 3.21
C LEU A 240 -1.16 19.05 4.66
N LEU A 241 -0.04 18.61 5.22
CA LEU A 241 0.08 18.26 6.65
C LEU A 241 0.01 19.53 7.52
N ALA A 242 0.80 20.55 7.19
CA ALA A 242 0.92 21.77 7.98
C ALA A 242 -0.37 22.59 8.02
N ASP A 243 -1.15 22.62 6.96
CA ASP A 243 -2.41 23.36 6.88
C ASP A 243 -3.63 22.57 7.38
N GLY A 244 -3.45 21.30 7.78
CA GLY A 244 -4.50 20.44 8.31
C GLY A 244 -5.37 19.75 7.25
N THR A 245 -5.03 19.87 5.98
CA THR A 245 -5.80 19.26 4.88
C THR A 245 -5.82 17.73 5.00
N ILE A 246 -4.70 17.08 5.35
CA ILE A 246 -4.64 15.62 5.54
C ILE A 246 -5.61 15.21 6.67
N ALA A 247 -5.59 15.88 7.82
CA ALA A 247 -6.50 15.58 8.93
C ALA A 247 -7.98 15.77 8.54
N ALA A 248 -8.29 16.81 7.76
CA ALA A 248 -9.65 17.04 7.27
C ALA A 248 -10.12 15.97 6.26
N ILE A 249 -9.20 15.39 5.47
CA ILE A 249 -9.52 14.24 4.60
C ILE A 249 -9.87 13.02 5.46
N PHE A 250 -9.08 12.69 6.49
CA PHE A 250 -9.43 11.59 7.40
C PHE A 250 -10.80 11.82 8.06
N GLU A 251 -11.09 13.04 8.53
CA GLU A 251 -12.40 13.38 9.10
C GLU A 251 -13.55 13.18 8.09
N LYS A 252 -13.36 13.53 6.82
CA LYS A 252 -14.34 13.29 5.74
C LYS A 252 -14.73 11.82 5.62
N TYR A 253 -13.77 10.91 5.85
CA TYR A 253 -13.98 9.47 5.80
C TYR A 253 -14.29 8.86 7.19
N GLU A 254 -14.59 9.68 8.18
CA GLU A 254 -14.88 9.25 9.57
C GLU A 254 -13.77 8.38 10.19
N ALA A 255 -12.52 8.53 9.69
CA ALA A 255 -11.36 7.79 10.13
C ALA A 255 -10.54 8.59 11.15
N PRO A 256 -10.12 7.98 12.26
CA PRO A 256 -9.19 8.62 13.18
C PRO A 256 -7.85 8.90 12.50
N TYR A 257 -7.29 10.08 12.74
CA TYR A 257 -6.01 10.48 12.19
C TYR A 257 -4.93 10.46 13.26
N THR A 258 -3.83 9.75 13.00
CA THR A 258 -2.62 9.79 13.82
C THR A 258 -1.49 10.37 12.97
N ALA A 259 -0.97 11.51 13.39
CA ALA A 259 0.10 12.20 12.68
C ALA A 259 1.43 11.43 12.77
N PRO A 260 2.30 11.49 11.73
CA PRO A 260 3.56 10.75 11.72
C PRO A 260 4.57 11.11 12.81
N ASP A 261 4.47 12.31 13.37
CA ASP A 261 5.34 12.85 14.42
C ASP A 261 4.83 12.57 15.87
N GLU A 262 3.71 11.87 16.00
CA GLU A 262 3.13 11.50 17.31
C GLU A 262 3.57 10.10 17.82
N ALA A 263 4.55 9.42 17.14
CA ALA A 263 5.01 8.08 17.48
C ALA A 263 6.14 8.03 18.53
#